data_7cf6ec6fa4752d6cd9b95f5e1806b471
#
_entry.id   7cf6ec6fa4752d6cd9b95f5e1806b471
#
_cell.length_a   1.000
_cell.length_b   1.000
_cell.length_c   1.000
_cell.angle_alpha   90.00
_cell.angle_beta   90.00
_cell.angle_gamma   90.00
#
_symmetry.space_group_name_H-M   'P 1'
#
loop_
_entity.id
_entity.type
_entity.pdbx_description
1 polymer ?
#
loop_
_entity_poly.entity_id
_entity_poly.type
_entity_poly.pdbx_seq_one_letter_code
_entity_poly.pdbx_strand_id
1 'polypeptide(L)'
;TISPAGLEKTLRIQDIAKENKLPIVTLAESGGANLNYATDIFVQGARGFANQARLSAAGIPSVTVVHGNATAGGAYQPGLSDYSIMVKGKAKMFLAGPPLLKAATGEVATDEELGGAEMHTQVAGTAEFLAEDDADGIRIARELMSTIPWNEQLPFHNKPSWDEPLFSADELIGIVPSDNKRPYDVKDIIARIADGSNFVDFKPEYDNQTVCGFLKIQGQACGLIGNNGPITPAGAAKATQFIQLCEQSNTSLLFFHNTTGFMVGTNAEQNGIIKHGSKMLQAVANTTVPKLTIVVGGSYGAGNYAMCGRGLDPRFIFAWPNSRTAVMGGAQAGKVLRIVTEDKHARMGKEADPKMLDMIEQATAEKLDKGSTALYGTARLWDDGLIDPRDTRKVLAFLLDICHESDRRQLRPSTFGVARM
;
A
#
# COMPACT_ATOMS: atom_id res chain seq x y z
N THR A 1 0.27 22.60 0.00
CA THR A 1 1.34 22.32 1.00
C THR A 1 1.38 20.85 1.35
N ILE A 2 2.58 20.33 1.64
CA ILE A 2 2.81 18.93 1.99
C ILE A 2 2.42 18.70 3.45
N SER A 3 1.56 17.70 3.70
CA SER A 3 1.17 17.21 5.03
C SER A 3 1.89 15.88 5.34
N PRO A 4 1.92 15.42 6.62
CA PRO A 4 2.48 14.11 6.95
C PRO A 4 1.89 12.96 6.13
N ALA A 5 0.57 12.86 6.03
CA ALA A 5 -0.09 11.82 5.22
C ALA A 5 0.21 11.95 3.71
N GLY A 6 0.30 13.18 3.20
CA GLY A 6 0.70 13.42 1.81
C GLY A 6 2.13 12.97 1.53
N LEU A 7 3.04 13.20 2.49
CA LEU A 7 4.42 12.73 2.40
C LEU A 7 4.50 11.20 2.45
N GLU A 8 3.82 10.54 3.38
CA GLU A 8 3.78 9.07 3.46
C GLU A 8 3.25 8.45 2.16
N LYS A 9 2.19 9.04 1.58
CA LYS A 9 1.66 8.61 0.29
C LYS A 9 2.70 8.73 -0.83
N THR A 10 3.43 9.84 -0.86
CA THR A 10 4.51 10.05 -1.86
C THR A 10 5.60 9.00 -1.71
N LEU A 11 6.06 8.74 -0.49
CA LEU A 11 7.07 7.71 -0.22
C LEU A 11 6.58 6.33 -0.63
N ARG A 12 5.33 5.99 -0.33
CA ARG A 12 4.75 4.70 -0.76
C ARG A 12 4.68 4.55 -2.28
N ILE A 13 4.30 5.60 -3.01
CA ILE A 13 4.29 5.59 -4.48
C ILE A 13 5.70 5.37 -5.03
N GLN A 14 6.71 5.99 -4.43
CA GLN A 14 8.11 5.79 -4.82
C GLN A 14 8.59 4.36 -4.54
N ASP A 15 8.17 3.75 -3.43
CA ASP A 15 8.46 2.35 -3.12
C ASP A 15 7.81 1.41 -4.14
N ILE A 16 6.52 1.62 -4.46
CA ILE A 16 5.81 0.87 -5.50
C ILE A 16 6.54 0.98 -6.85
N ALA A 17 6.90 2.20 -7.24
CA ALA A 17 7.61 2.41 -8.51
C ALA A 17 8.97 1.71 -8.54
N LYS A 18 9.73 1.79 -7.45
CA LYS A 18 11.03 1.14 -7.33
C LYS A 18 10.92 -0.38 -7.39
N GLU A 19 10.05 -0.95 -6.58
CA GLU A 19 9.86 -2.41 -6.46
C GLU A 19 9.36 -3.04 -7.75
N ASN A 20 8.42 -2.33 -8.41
CA ASN A 20 7.80 -2.83 -9.64
C ASN A 20 8.45 -2.26 -10.90
N LYS A 21 9.56 -1.52 -10.78
CA LYS A 21 10.29 -0.91 -11.89
C LYS A 21 9.34 -0.12 -12.81
N LEU A 22 8.55 0.78 -12.23
CA LEU A 22 7.54 1.58 -12.94
C LEU A 22 8.00 3.02 -13.08
N PRO A 23 7.89 3.64 -14.27
CA PRO A 23 8.07 5.08 -14.44
C PRO A 23 7.07 5.87 -13.59
N ILE A 24 7.47 7.08 -13.16
CA ILE A 24 6.61 7.97 -12.39
C ILE A 24 6.25 9.20 -13.22
N VAL A 25 4.96 9.49 -13.32
CA VAL A 25 4.46 10.76 -13.82
C VAL A 25 3.82 11.51 -12.66
N THR A 26 4.31 12.73 -12.39
CA THR A 26 3.81 13.59 -11.32
C THR A 26 3.12 14.82 -11.86
N LEU A 27 1.94 15.13 -11.36
CA LEU A 27 1.28 16.42 -11.57
C LEU A 27 1.59 17.29 -10.36
N ALA A 28 2.45 18.30 -10.52
CA ALA A 28 3.02 19.06 -9.42
C ALA A 28 2.32 20.41 -9.22
N GLU A 29 1.78 20.59 -8.02
CA GLU A 29 1.35 21.88 -7.48
C GLU A 29 1.62 21.88 -5.97
N SER A 30 2.58 22.69 -5.51
CA SER A 30 2.97 22.71 -4.09
C SER A 30 3.51 24.07 -3.65
N GLY A 31 2.92 24.63 -2.61
CA GLY A 31 3.46 25.79 -1.90
C GLY A 31 4.54 25.44 -0.87
N GLY A 32 5.15 24.25 -0.96
CA GLY A 32 6.16 23.77 -0.03
C GLY A 32 5.56 23.06 1.19
N ALA A 33 6.35 22.98 2.27
CA ALA A 33 5.96 22.32 3.51
C ALA A 33 4.84 23.05 4.25
N ASN A 34 3.91 22.29 4.84
CA ASN A 34 2.96 22.86 5.79
C ASN A 34 3.68 23.11 7.13
N LEU A 35 3.89 24.37 7.47
CA LEU A 35 4.64 24.77 8.66
C LEU A 35 4.03 24.30 9.99
N ASN A 36 2.72 24.00 10.02
CA ASN A 36 2.09 23.42 11.21
C ASN A 36 2.58 22.00 11.52
N TYR A 37 3.20 21.33 10.56
CA TYR A 37 3.74 19.97 10.65
C TYR A 37 5.24 19.92 10.34
N ALA A 38 5.94 21.05 10.46
CA ALA A 38 7.35 21.14 10.05
C ALA A 38 8.22 20.09 10.74
N THR A 39 8.01 19.84 12.03
CA THR A 39 8.76 18.84 12.81
C THR A 39 8.49 17.40 12.35
N ASP A 40 7.27 17.10 11.88
CA ASP A 40 6.86 15.76 11.48
C ASP A 40 7.32 15.40 10.07
N ILE A 41 7.49 16.42 9.19
CA ILE A 41 7.77 16.20 7.77
C ILE A 41 9.23 16.49 7.38
N PHE A 42 9.99 17.27 8.16
CA PHE A 42 11.28 17.79 7.73
C PHE A 42 12.29 16.69 7.34
N VAL A 43 12.52 15.72 8.23
CA VAL A 43 13.48 14.63 7.97
C VAL A 43 12.97 13.68 6.88
N GLN A 44 11.71 13.29 6.95
CA GLN A 44 11.12 12.35 5.98
C GLN A 44 10.96 12.99 4.59
N GLY A 45 10.77 14.32 4.52
CA GLY A 45 10.73 15.06 3.25
C GLY A 45 12.00 14.90 2.43
N ALA A 46 13.15 14.94 3.07
CA ALA A 46 14.44 14.71 2.41
C ALA A 46 14.56 13.31 1.79
N ARG A 47 13.89 12.28 2.38
CA ARG A 47 13.85 10.93 1.82
C ARG A 47 13.14 10.89 0.47
N GLY A 48 12.07 11.68 0.28
CA GLY A 48 11.37 11.78 -1.00
C GLY A 48 12.28 12.24 -2.13
N PHE A 49 13.13 13.23 -1.88
CA PHE A 49 14.12 13.72 -2.84
C PHE A 49 15.23 12.69 -3.11
N ALA A 50 15.75 12.07 -2.06
CA ALA A 50 16.75 11.01 -2.19
C ALA A 50 16.21 9.82 -2.99
N ASN A 51 14.98 9.42 -2.76
CA ASN A 51 14.34 8.34 -3.51
C ASN A 51 14.17 8.70 -4.99
N GLN A 52 13.74 9.91 -5.31
CA GLN A 52 13.60 10.39 -6.69
C GLN A 52 14.94 10.35 -7.42
N ALA A 53 16.01 10.84 -6.82
CA ALA A 53 17.36 10.75 -7.38
C ALA A 53 17.82 9.31 -7.59
N ARG A 54 17.51 8.42 -6.63
CA ARG A 54 17.85 6.98 -6.72
C ARG A 54 17.06 6.24 -7.79
N LEU A 55 15.79 6.61 -8.02
CA LEU A 55 14.98 6.05 -9.10
C LEU A 55 15.60 6.39 -10.46
N SER A 56 15.97 7.66 -10.68
CA SER A 56 16.68 8.07 -11.89
C SER A 56 17.99 7.31 -12.08
N ALA A 57 18.81 7.20 -11.02
CA ALA A 57 20.06 6.43 -11.04
C ALA A 57 19.84 4.94 -11.33
N ALA A 58 18.72 4.37 -10.86
CA ALA A 58 18.32 2.99 -11.16
C ALA A 58 17.85 2.81 -12.62
N GLY A 59 17.69 3.87 -13.39
CA GLY A 59 17.20 3.84 -14.77
C GLY A 59 15.66 3.79 -14.85
N ILE A 60 14.96 4.25 -13.82
CA ILE A 60 13.48 4.36 -13.79
C ILE A 60 13.12 5.82 -14.11
N PRO A 61 12.50 6.10 -15.27
CA PRO A 61 12.20 7.47 -15.70
C PRO A 61 11.16 8.17 -14.83
N SER A 62 11.34 9.47 -14.64
CA SER A 62 10.38 10.35 -13.98
C SER A 62 10.05 11.56 -14.85
N VAL A 63 8.75 11.87 -14.93
CA VAL A 63 8.21 13.03 -15.65
C VAL A 63 7.40 13.86 -14.68
N THR A 64 7.62 15.18 -14.64
CA THR A 64 6.79 16.08 -13.84
C THR A 64 6.12 17.12 -14.72
N VAL A 65 4.80 17.25 -14.59
CA VAL A 65 4.02 18.36 -15.15
C VAL A 65 3.77 19.35 -14.02
N VAL A 66 4.36 20.53 -14.11
CA VAL A 66 4.11 21.64 -13.19
C VAL A 66 2.95 22.45 -13.74
N HIS A 67 1.83 22.45 -13.04
CA HIS A 67 0.59 23.10 -13.47
C HIS A 67 0.07 24.15 -12.48
N GLY A 68 0.90 24.50 -11.52
CA GLY A 68 0.66 25.51 -10.50
C GLY A 68 2.00 25.90 -9.86
N ASN A 69 1.96 26.36 -8.63
CA ASN A 69 3.17 26.71 -7.90
C ASN A 69 3.98 25.47 -7.51
N ALA A 70 5.29 25.52 -7.69
CA ALA A 70 6.28 24.59 -7.19
C ALA A 70 7.33 25.37 -6.41
N THR A 71 7.07 25.67 -5.14
CA THR A 71 7.82 26.64 -4.34
C THR A 71 8.65 25.96 -3.26
N ALA A 72 9.81 26.53 -2.94
CA ALA A 72 10.73 26.07 -1.92
C ALA A 72 11.11 24.60 -2.12
N GLY A 73 10.88 23.73 -1.13
CA GLY A 73 11.07 22.29 -1.27
C GLY A 73 10.28 21.64 -2.41
N GLY A 74 9.11 22.23 -2.77
CA GLY A 74 8.29 21.76 -3.89
C GLY A 74 8.96 21.95 -5.27
N ALA A 75 9.90 22.90 -5.41
CA ALA A 75 10.63 23.12 -6.64
C ALA A 75 11.66 22.00 -6.94
N TYR A 76 12.10 21.28 -5.91
CA TYR A 76 13.03 20.17 -6.12
C TYR A 76 12.38 18.96 -6.75
N GLN A 77 11.07 18.82 -6.68
CA GLN A 77 10.42 17.69 -7.33
C GLN A 77 10.52 17.75 -8.86
N PRO A 78 10.12 18.83 -9.57
CA PRO A 78 10.43 18.97 -10.99
C PRO A 78 11.94 19.05 -11.24
N GLY A 79 12.70 19.75 -10.40
CA GLY A 79 14.16 19.87 -10.53
C GLY A 79 14.92 18.53 -10.44
N LEU A 80 14.36 17.50 -9.80
CA LEU A 80 14.93 16.16 -9.73
C LEU A 80 14.28 15.18 -10.71
N SER A 81 13.25 15.59 -11.47
CA SER A 81 12.67 14.76 -12.51
C SER A 81 13.58 14.66 -13.73
N ASP A 82 13.49 13.55 -14.45
CA ASP A 82 14.27 13.38 -15.68
C ASP A 82 13.73 14.27 -16.79
N TYR A 83 12.44 14.58 -16.75
CA TYR A 83 11.76 15.50 -17.66
C TYR A 83 10.78 16.38 -16.91
N SER A 84 10.78 17.68 -17.22
CA SER A 84 9.88 18.68 -16.66
C SER A 84 9.08 19.38 -17.75
N ILE A 85 7.78 19.44 -17.56
CA ILE A 85 6.81 20.13 -18.42
C ILE A 85 6.19 21.24 -17.60
N MET A 86 6.18 22.47 -18.09
CA MET A 86 5.60 23.61 -17.38
C MET A 86 4.44 24.22 -18.14
N VAL A 87 3.33 24.44 -17.43
CA VAL A 87 2.11 25.03 -18.01
C VAL A 87 2.22 26.57 -18.04
N LYS A 88 2.12 27.12 -19.19
CA LYS A 88 2.22 28.60 -19.47
C LYS A 88 1.23 29.39 -18.60
N GLY A 89 1.71 30.48 -18.03
CA GLY A 89 0.91 31.42 -17.24
C GLY A 89 0.42 30.88 -15.89
N LYS A 90 0.55 29.56 -15.63
CA LYS A 90 0.15 28.90 -14.36
C LYS A 90 1.35 28.41 -13.57
N ALA A 91 2.25 27.68 -14.21
CA ALA A 91 3.39 27.06 -13.56
C ALA A 91 4.39 28.09 -13.07
N LYS A 92 4.80 27.95 -11.82
CA LYS A 92 5.87 28.73 -11.19
C LYS A 92 6.80 27.79 -10.45
N MET A 93 8.10 27.89 -10.71
CA MET A 93 9.12 27.09 -10.06
C MET A 93 10.23 27.98 -9.54
N PHE A 94 10.35 28.13 -8.22
CA PHE A 94 11.42 28.91 -7.59
C PHE A 94 11.66 28.47 -6.12
N LEU A 95 12.85 28.68 -5.62
CA LEU A 95 13.17 28.42 -4.21
C LEU A 95 12.55 29.47 -3.28
N ALA A 96 12.56 30.73 -3.70
CA ALA A 96 12.02 31.85 -2.94
C ALA A 96 11.13 32.70 -3.86
N GLY A 97 9.85 32.81 -3.53
CA GLY A 97 8.92 33.67 -4.28
C GLY A 97 9.23 35.16 -4.11
N PRO A 98 8.60 36.06 -4.89
CA PRO A 98 8.87 37.48 -4.88
C PRO A 98 8.86 38.15 -3.50
N PRO A 99 7.94 37.82 -2.57
CA PRO A 99 7.98 38.42 -1.22
C PRO A 99 9.26 38.08 -0.44
N LEU A 100 9.71 36.82 -0.52
CA LEU A 100 10.92 36.38 0.16
C LEU A 100 12.18 36.92 -0.52
N LEU A 101 12.20 36.99 -1.85
CA LEU A 101 13.27 37.61 -2.62
C LEU A 101 13.47 39.07 -2.18
N LYS A 102 12.37 39.84 -2.16
CA LYS A 102 12.41 41.26 -1.72
C LYS A 102 12.90 41.38 -0.27
N ALA A 103 12.47 40.53 0.62
CA ALA A 103 12.89 40.55 2.04
C ALA A 103 14.37 40.20 2.20
N ALA A 104 14.88 39.26 1.40
CA ALA A 104 16.26 38.77 1.53
C ALA A 104 17.30 39.65 0.81
N THR A 105 16.96 40.22 -0.33
CA THR A 105 17.91 40.88 -1.22
C THR A 105 17.53 42.34 -1.56
N GLY A 106 16.29 42.76 -1.33
CA GLY A 106 15.72 44.02 -1.76
C GLY A 106 15.27 44.03 -3.22
N GLU A 107 15.55 42.98 -3.99
CA GLU A 107 15.17 42.86 -5.39
C GLU A 107 13.64 42.72 -5.55
N VAL A 108 13.09 43.31 -6.60
CA VAL A 108 11.67 43.23 -6.95
C VAL A 108 11.56 42.56 -8.33
N ALA A 109 10.94 41.41 -8.38
CA ALA A 109 10.63 40.69 -9.60
C ALA A 109 9.19 40.20 -9.55
N THR A 110 8.58 39.98 -10.73
CA THR A 110 7.28 39.28 -10.81
C THR A 110 7.46 37.78 -10.72
N ASP A 111 6.38 37.07 -10.43
CA ASP A 111 6.39 35.59 -10.41
C ASP A 111 6.85 35.01 -11.77
N GLU A 112 6.44 35.62 -12.89
CA GLU A 112 6.82 35.18 -14.23
C GLU A 112 8.30 35.39 -14.51
N GLU A 113 8.84 36.57 -14.14
CA GLU A 113 10.27 36.86 -14.32
C GLU A 113 11.15 35.98 -13.49
N LEU A 114 10.72 35.67 -12.25
CA LEU A 114 11.50 34.90 -11.29
C LEU A 114 11.45 33.39 -11.54
N GLY A 115 10.32 32.86 -11.95
CA GLY A 115 10.15 31.40 -12.05
C GLY A 115 9.00 30.96 -12.94
N GLY A 116 8.58 31.78 -13.92
CA GLY A 116 7.53 31.41 -14.86
C GLY A 116 7.95 30.32 -15.85
N ALA A 117 6.97 29.68 -16.47
CA ALA A 117 7.19 28.55 -17.37
C ALA A 117 8.10 28.95 -18.59
N GLU A 118 7.89 30.12 -19.17
CA GLU A 118 8.68 30.59 -20.29
C GLU A 118 10.12 30.91 -19.87
N MET A 119 10.33 31.46 -18.68
CA MET A 119 11.67 31.67 -18.14
C MET A 119 12.44 30.37 -18.04
N HIS A 120 11.81 29.32 -17.45
CA HIS A 120 12.46 28.04 -17.28
C HIS A 120 12.71 27.27 -18.57
N THR A 121 11.81 27.39 -19.57
CA THR A 121 11.95 26.67 -20.84
C THR A 121 12.82 27.38 -21.86
N GLN A 122 12.82 28.74 -21.86
CA GLN A 122 13.45 29.53 -22.94
C GLN A 122 14.73 30.26 -22.49
N VAL A 123 14.83 30.62 -21.22
CA VAL A 123 15.98 31.41 -20.70
C VAL A 123 16.92 30.51 -19.89
N ALA A 124 16.40 29.85 -18.86
CA ALA A 124 17.22 29.01 -17.97
C ALA A 124 17.48 27.62 -18.52
N GLY A 125 16.62 27.09 -19.38
CA GLY A 125 16.73 25.72 -19.91
C GLY A 125 16.51 24.64 -18.87
N THR A 126 15.87 24.96 -17.74
CA THR A 126 15.65 24.05 -16.60
C THR A 126 14.32 23.32 -16.64
N ALA A 127 13.55 23.50 -17.69
CA ALA A 127 12.38 22.69 -18.05
C ALA A 127 12.41 22.40 -19.57
N GLU A 128 12.08 21.16 -19.92
CA GLU A 128 12.23 20.68 -21.30
C GLU A 128 11.06 21.05 -22.20
N PHE A 129 9.85 21.20 -21.63
CA PHE A 129 8.64 21.41 -22.43
C PHE A 129 7.76 22.52 -21.86
N LEU A 130 7.26 23.38 -22.75
CA LEU A 130 6.24 24.38 -22.46
C LEU A 130 4.89 23.87 -22.96
N ALA A 131 3.91 23.78 -22.05
CA ALA A 131 2.53 23.40 -22.35
C ALA A 131 1.62 24.64 -22.34
N GLU A 132 0.66 24.72 -23.25
CA GLU A 132 -0.28 25.84 -23.32
C GLU A 132 -1.29 25.87 -22.18
N ASP A 133 -1.73 24.66 -21.73
CA ASP A 133 -2.65 24.47 -20.62
C ASP A 133 -2.45 23.10 -19.94
N ASP A 134 -3.29 22.78 -18.94
CA ASP A 134 -3.19 21.53 -18.19
C ASP A 134 -3.43 20.29 -19.07
N ALA A 135 -4.35 20.39 -20.04
CA ALA A 135 -4.65 19.31 -20.99
C ALA A 135 -3.48 19.05 -21.92
N ASP A 136 -2.85 20.12 -22.40
CA ASP A 136 -1.65 20.05 -23.23
C ASP A 136 -0.46 19.48 -22.43
N GLY A 137 -0.30 19.86 -21.16
CA GLY A 137 0.73 19.29 -20.28
C GLY A 137 0.58 17.76 -20.11
N ILE A 138 -0.65 17.28 -19.94
CA ILE A 138 -0.93 15.84 -19.87
C ILE A 138 -0.66 15.18 -21.24
N ARG A 139 -1.05 15.81 -22.35
CA ARG A 139 -0.80 15.30 -23.70
C ARG A 139 0.71 15.13 -23.95
N ILE A 140 1.51 16.15 -23.64
CA ILE A 140 2.96 16.11 -23.79
C ILE A 140 3.57 14.98 -22.91
N ALA A 141 3.13 14.86 -21.66
CA ALA A 141 3.59 13.78 -20.78
C ALA A 141 3.29 12.40 -21.36
N ARG A 142 2.10 12.19 -21.92
CA ARG A 142 1.71 10.93 -22.57
C ARG A 142 2.52 10.66 -23.84
N GLU A 143 2.74 11.66 -24.68
CA GLU A 143 3.58 11.55 -25.86
C GLU A 143 5.02 11.18 -25.47
N LEU A 144 5.59 11.91 -24.52
CA LEU A 144 6.93 11.63 -24.01
C LEU A 144 7.04 10.19 -23.49
N MET A 145 6.09 9.76 -22.67
CA MET A 145 6.08 8.39 -22.16
C MET A 145 5.95 7.35 -23.27
N SER A 146 5.24 7.66 -24.37
CA SER A 146 5.12 6.76 -25.52
C SER A 146 6.41 6.63 -26.35
N THR A 147 7.32 7.61 -26.26
CA THR A 147 8.62 7.55 -26.94
C THR A 147 9.66 6.76 -26.16
N ILE A 148 9.43 6.50 -24.88
CA ILE A 148 10.31 5.68 -24.07
C ILE A 148 9.94 4.21 -24.29
N PRO A 149 10.82 3.37 -24.88
CA PRO A 149 10.50 1.99 -25.23
C PRO A 149 10.48 1.09 -23.98
N TRP A 150 9.70 1.50 -22.96
CA TRP A 150 9.70 0.88 -21.63
C TRP A 150 9.17 -0.54 -21.66
N ASN A 151 8.05 -0.78 -22.35
CA ASN A 151 7.43 -2.10 -22.47
C ASN A 151 8.01 -2.92 -23.63
N GLU A 152 8.54 -2.28 -24.65
CA GLU A 152 9.17 -2.96 -25.80
C GLU A 152 10.44 -3.72 -25.41
N GLN A 153 11.07 -3.33 -24.30
CA GLN A 153 12.25 -4.01 -23.77
C GLN A 153 11.91 -5.30 -22.97
N LEU A 154 10.62 -5.56 -22.72
CA LEU A 154 10.23 -6.80 -22.06
C LEU A 154 10.36 -7.99 -23.01
N PRO A 155 10.93 -9.13 -22.55
CA PRO A 155 10.90 -10.36 -23.32
C PRO A 155 9.44 -10.73 -23.65
N PHE A 156 9.23 -11.20 -24.88
CA PHE A 156 7.92 -11.67 -25.30
C PHE A 156 7.42 -12.74 -24.34
N HIS A 157 6.19 -12.58 -23.89
CA HIS A 157 5.52 -13.53 -23.02
C HIS A 157 4.12 -13.82 -23.56
N ASN A 158 3.89 -15.07 -23.92
CA ASN A 158 2.56 -15.51 -24.32
C ASN A 158 1.73 -15.74 -23.05
N LYS A 159 0.68 -14.95 -22.87
CA LYS A 159 -0.27 -15.20 -21.77
C LYS A 159 -1.05 -16.48 -22.09
N PRO A 160 -1.08 -17.47 -21.19
CA PRO A 160 -1.91 -18.65 -21.39
C PRO A 160 -3.40 -18.26 -21.45
N SER A 161 -4.17 -19.04 -22.20
CA SER A 161 -5.63 -18.93 -22.13
C SER A 161 -6.13 -19.32 -20.74
N TRP A 162 -7.24 -18.78 -20.33
CA TRP A 162 -7.86 -19.09 -19.03
C TRP A 162 -9.37 -19.22 -19.17
N ASP A 163 -9.96 -19.93 -18.22
CA ASP A 163 -11.40 -20.05 -18.09
C ASP A 163 -11.92 -19.04 -17.06
N GLU A 164 -13.11 -18.47 -17.31
CA GLU A 164 -13.75 -17.64 -16.29
C GLU A 164 -14.23 -18.50 -15.11
N PRO A 165 -14.34 -17.91 -13.89
CA PRO A 165 -14.94 -18.62 -12.76
C PRO A 165 -16.34 -19.12 -13.06
N LEU A 166 -16.72 -20.26 -12.49
CA LEU A 166 -18.06 -20.83 -12.62
C LEU A 166 -19.14 -20.02 -11.87
N PHE A 167 -18.71 -19.24 -10.87
CA PHE A 167 -19.59 -18.41 -10.03
C PHE A 167 -19.38 -16.93 -10.33
N SER A 168 -20.47 -16.15 -10.26
CA SER A 168 -20.46 -14.73 -10.56
C SER A 168 -19.68 -13.93 -9.53
N ALA A 169 -18.87 -12.96 -9.98
CA ALA A 169 -18.22 -11.99 -9.11
C ALA A 169 -19.22 -11.11 -8.34
N ASP A 170 -20.44 -10.91 -8.85
CA ASP A 170 -21.48 -10.12 -8.17
C ASP A 170 -21.89 -10.72 -6.83
N GLU A 171 -21.76 -12.03 -6.67
CA GLU A 171 -22.05 -12.71 -5.39
C GLU A 171 -21.06 -12.37 -4.29
N LEU A 172 -19.85 -11.85 -4.62
CA LEU A 172 -18.83 -11.45 -3.64
C LEU A 172 -19.34 -10.39 -2.64
N ILE A 173 -20.30 -9.55 -3.05
CA ILE A 173 -20.91 -8.56 -2.16
C ILE A 173 -21.63 -9.23 -0.97
N GLY A 174 -22.21 -10.42 -1.18
CA GLY A 174 -23.01 -11.13 -0.17
C GLY A 174 -22.26 -12.20 0.62
N ILE A 175 -21.06 -12.59 0.20
CA ILE A 175 -20.31 -13.70 0.82
C ILE A 175 -19.79 -13.32 2.19
N VAL A 176 -19.15 -12.15 2.31
CA VAL A 176 -18.62 -11.68 3.59
C VAL A 176 -19.73 -10.96 4.35
N PRO A 177 -20.17 -11.53 5.50
CA PRO A 177 -21.24 -10.94 6.28
C PRO A 177 -20.86 -9.54 6.80
N SER A 178 -21.84 -8.64 6.88
CA SER A 178 -21.66 -7.33 7.54
C SER A 178 -21.41 -7.46 9.04
N ASP A 179 -21.88 -8.53 9.66
CA ASP A 179 -21.55 -8.91 11.02
C ASP A 179 -20.29 -9.81 11.02
N ASN A 180 -19.16 -9.24 11.43
CA ASN A 180 -17.86 -9.91 11.49
C ASN A 180 -17.82 -11.13 12.45
N LYS A 181 -18.86 -11.37 13.23
CA LYS A 181 -19.00 -12.53 14.09
C LYS A 181 -19.56 -13.75 13.35
N ARG A 182 -20.12 -13.55 12.16
CA ARG A 182 -20.63 -14.65 11.35
C ARG A 182 -19.48 -15.26 10.54
N PRO A 183 -19.22 -16.57 10.72
CA PRO A 183 -18.20 -17.24 9.92
C PRO A 183 -18.65 -17.39 8.47
N TYR A 184 -17.70 -17.42 7.55
CA TYR A 184 -17.85 -17.81 6.16
C TYR A 184 -16.59 -18.54 5.72
N ASP A 185 -16.65 -19.31 4.63
CA ASP A 185 -15.48 -19.99 4.08
C ASP A 185 -14.79 -19.10 3.04
N VAL A 186 -13.51 -18.83 3.21
CA VAL A 186 -12.71 -18.09 2.23
C VAL A 186 -12.68 -18.77 0.86
N LYS A 187 -12.95 -20.08 0.80
CA LYS A 187 -13.08 -20.83 -0.45
C LYS A 187 -14.25 -20.34 -1.31
N ASP A 188 -15.28 -19.76 -0.69
CA ASP A 188 -16.39 -19.14 -1.45
C ASP A 188 -15.91 -17.91 -2.23
N ILE A 189 -14.96 -17.15 -1.70
CA ILE A 189 -14.30 -16.07 -2.42
C ILE A 189 -13.42 -16.65 -3.52
N ILE A 190 -12.60 -17.66 -3.21
CA ILE A 190 -11.67 -18.29 -4.14
C ILE A 190 -12.43 -18.84 -5.37
N ALA A 191 -13.57 -19.47 -5.17
CA ALA A 191 -14.39 -20.02 -6.26
C ALA A 191 -14.88 -18.96 -7.25
N ARG A 192 -14.91 -17.66 -6.87
CA ARG A 192 -15.36 -16.54 -7.71
C ARG A 192 -14.24 -15.73 -8.33
N ILE A 193 -13.00 -16.07 -8.02
CA ILE A 193 -11.83 -15.37 -8.55
C ILE A 193 -10.86 -16.29 -9.30
N ALA A 194 -10.83 -17.58 -8.96
CA ALA A 194 -9.95 -18.57 -9.58
C ALA A 194 -10.45 -18.99 -10.97
N ASP A 195 -9.52 -19.21 -11.88
CA ASP A 195 -9.80 -19.72 -13.23
C ASP A 195 -10.55 -21.06 -13.16
N GLY A 196 -11.72 -21.14 -13.83
CA GLY A 196 -12.60 -22.29 -13.76
C GLY A 196 -13.06 -22.67 -12.35
N SER A 197 -12.95 -21.76 -11.38
CA SER A 197 -13.17 -22.01 -9.95
C SER A 197 -12.28 -23.11 -9.37
N ASN A 198 -11.15 -23.39 -9.99
CA ASN A 198 -10.23 -24.45 -9.58
C ASN A 198 -9.30 -23.99 -8.44
N PHE A 199 -9.22 -24.80 -7.41
CA PHE A 199 -8.33 -24.59 -6.27
C PHE A 199 -7.72 -25.91 -5.83
N VAL A 200 -6.40 -25.99 -5.78
CA VAL A 200 -5.67 -27.15 -5.29
C VAL A 200 -5.33 -26.92 -3.83
N ASP A 201 -6.19 -27.41 -2.94
CA ASP A 201 -6.09 -27.22 -1.50
C ASP A 201 -4.87 -27.94 -0.93
N PHE A 202 -4.04 -27.23 -0.17
CA PHE A 202 -2.86 -27.77 0.47
C PHE A 202 -3.18 -28.19 1.89
N LYS A 203 -3.02 -29.47 2.20
CA LYS A 203 -3.35 -30.09 3.50
C LYS A 203 -4.78 -29.77 3.96
N PRO A 204 -5.81 -30.13 3.16
CA PRO A 204 -7.21 -29.82 3.49
C PRO A 204 -7.66 -30.41 4.83
N GLU A 205 -7.14 -31.58 5.20
CA GLU A 205 -7.50 -32.30 6.43
C GLU A 205 -6.72 -31.80 7.67
N TYR A 206 -5.75 -30.90 7.46
CA TYR A 206 -4.91 -30.38 8.55
C TYR A 206 -5.16 -28.90 8.76
N ASP A 207 -5.79 -28.55 9.85
CA ASP A 207 -6.21 -27.20 10.21
C ASP A 207 -7.06 -26.50 9.12
N ASN A 208 -8.36 -26.44 9.31
CA ASN A 208 -9.30 -25.81 8.41
C ASN A 208 -9.50 -24.31 8.64
N GLN A 209 -8.88 -23.72 9.68
CA GLN A 209 -8.92 -22.29 9.97
C GLN A 209 -7.98 -21.49 9.06
N THR A 210 -6.88 -22.11 8.64
CA THR A 210 -5.92 -21.53 7.70
C THR A 210 -5.97 -22.31 6.39
N VAL A 211 -6.53 -21.69 5.37
CA VAL A 211 -6.66 -22.27 4.03
C VAL A 211 -5.42 -21.89 3.22
N CYS A 212 -4.74 -22.88 2.66
CA CYS A 212 -3.59 -22.68 1.76
C CYS A 212 -3.81 -23.51 0.50
N GLY A 213 -3.45 -23.00 -0.66
CA GLY A 213 -3.55 -23.78 -1.90
C GLY A 213 -3.16 -22.98 -3.14
N PHE A 214 -3.08 -23.69 -4.26
CA PHE A 214 -2.70 -23.13 -5.55
C PHE A 214 -3.93 -22.89 -6.41
N LEU A 215 -3.90 -21.78 -7.16
CA LEU A 215 -4.92 -21.41 -8.13
C LEU A 215 -4.26 -20.65 -9.29
N LYS A 216 -5.09 -20.35 -10.29
CA LYS A 216 -4.69 -19.43 -11.36
C LYS A 216 -5.67 -18.26 -11.40
N ILE A 217 -5.17 -17.08 -11.75
CA ILE A 217 -5.95 -15.88 -12.01
C ILE A 217 -5.54 -15.36 -13.40
N GLN A 218 -6.46 -15.42 -14.35
CA GLN A 218 -6.22 -15.09 -15.76
C GLN A 218 -4.95 -15.77 -16.31
N GLY A 219 -4.85 -17.08 -16.08
CA GLY A 219 -3.74 -17.92 -16.53
C GLY A 219 -2.49 -17.85 -15.66
N GLN A 220 -2.41 -16.93 -14.70
CA GLN A 220 -1.25 -16.73 -13.86
C GLN A 220 -1.32 -17.60 -12.60
N ALA A 221 -0.33 -18.49 -12.42
CA ALA A 221 -0.27 -19.34 -11.24
C ALA A 221 0.12 -18.55 -9.99
N CYS A 222 -0.57 -18.79 -8.90
CA CYS A 222 -0.28 -18.19 -7.59
C CYS A 222 -0.66 -19.14 -6.45
N GLY A 223 -0.04 -18.95 -5.30
CA GLY A 223 -0.43 -19.54 -4.03
C GLY A 223 -1.33 -18.58 -3.25
N LEU A 224 -2.34 -19.09 -2.56
CA LEU A 224 -3.22 -18.29 -1.72
C LEU A 224 -3.21 -18.82 -0.28
N ILE A 225 -3.13 -17.89 0.66
CA ILE A 225 -3.33 -18.12 2.09
C ILE A 225 -4.50 -17.27 2.54
N GLY A 226 -5.53 -17.91 3.11
CA GLY A 226 -6.72 -17.26 3.63
C GLY A 226 -7.11 -17.77 5.01
N ASN A 227 -7.98 -17.06 5.69
CA ASN A 227 -8.42 -17.42 7.04
C ASN A 227 -9.92 -17.65 7.09
N ASN A 228 -10.31 -18.70 7.82
CA ASN A 228 -11.70 -18.95 8.24
C ASN A 228 -11.90 -18.62 9.73
N GLY A 229 -10.86 -18.11 10.40
CA GLY A 229 -10.88 -17.79 11.83
C GLY A 229 -9.48 -17.44 12.36
N PRO A 230 -9.23 -17.65 13.68
CA PRO A 230 -7.93 -17.38 14.27
C PRO A 230 -6.85 -18.33 13.75
N ILE A 231 -5.61 -17.84 13.70
CA ILE A 231 -4.46 -18.63 13.28
C ILE A 231 -4.05 -19.54 14.44
N THR A 232 -4.20 -20.84 14.25
CA THR A 232 -3.82 -21.88 15.22
C THR A 232 -2.32 -22.21 15.13
N PRO A 233 -1.71 -22.91 16.10
CA PRO A 233 -0.35 -23.43 15.96
C PRO A 233 -0.17 -24.30 14.71
N ALA A 234 -1.14 -25.16 14.41
CA ALA A 234 -1.16 -26.01 13.22
C ALA A 234 -1.29 -25.18 11.94
N GLY A 235 -2.21 -24.20 11.93
CA GLY A 235 -2.38 -23.29 10.80
C GLY A 235 -1.14 -22.46 10.49
N ALA A 236 -0.46 -21.94 11.53
CA ALA A 236 0.80 -21.22 11.35
C ALA A 236 1.91 -22.12 10.78
N ALA A 237 2.00 -23.38 11.22
CA ALA A 237 2.96 -24.35 10.67
C ALA A 237 2.63 -24.71 9.21
N LYS A 238 1.34 -24.92 8.88
CA LYS A 238 0.84 -25.17 7.52
C LYS A 238 1.19 -24.03 6.58
N ALA A 239 0.85 -22.80 6.98
CA ALA A 239 1.13 -21.59 6.18
C ALA A 239 2.64 -21.36 5.99
N THR A 240 3.45 -21.58 7.04
CA THR A 240 4.91 -21.46 6.94
C THR A 240 5.46 -22.39 5.87
N GLN A 241 5.09 -23.66 5.87
CA GLN A 241 5.53 -24.60 4.86
C GLN A 241 5.06 -24.21 3.47
N PHE A 242 3.80 -23.76 3.35
CA PHE A 242 3.23 -23.36 2.08
C PHE A 242 3.96 -22.15 1.47
N ILE A 243 4.29 -21.12 2.28
CA ILE A 243 5.10 -19.99 1.85
C ILE A 243 6.45 -20.44 1.30
N GLN A 244 7.13 -21.36 2.00
CA GLN A 244 8.43 -21.89 1.56
C GLN A 244 8.32 -22.70 0.26
N LEU A 245 7.23 -23.42 0.02
CA LEU A 245 6.97 -24.10 -1.25
C LEU A 245 6.74 -23.12 -2.39
N CYS A 246 6.01 -22.02 -2.14
CA CYS A 246 5.82 -20.96 -3.12
C CYS A 246 7.15 -20.25 -3.44
N GLU A 247 7.99 -19.99 -2.43
CA GLU A 247 9.35 -19.46 -2.63
C GLU A 247 10.19 -20.40 -3.51
N GLN A 248 10.20 -21.69 -3.20
CA GLN A 248 10.94 -22.68 -3.97
C GLN A 248 10.52 -22.74 -5.44
N SER A 249 9.23 -22.58 -5.72
CA SER A 249 8.67 -22.63 -7.07
C SER A 249 8.56 -21.28 -7.77
N ASN A 250 9.06 -20.20 -7.15
CA ASN A 250 8.92 -18.82 -7.63
C ASN A 250 7.44 -18.46 -7.94
N THR A 251 6.55 -18.83 -7.05
CA THR A 251 5.10 -18.62 -7.19
C THR A 251 4.65 -17.44 -6.34
N SER A 252 4.01 -16.43 -6.95
CA SER A 252 3.47 -15.28 -6.24
C SER A 252 2.46 -15.68 -5.18
N LEU A 253 2.45 -14.98 -4.04
CA LEU A 253 1.59 -15.25 -2.90
C LEU A 253 0.45 -14.23 -2.78
N LEU A 254 -0.76 -14.73 -2.61
CA LEU A 254 -1.96 -13.95 -2.29
C LEU A 254 -2.34 -14.18 -0.82
N PHE A 255 -2.60 -13.11 -0.08
CA PHE A 255 -3.05 -13.17 1.32
C PHE A 255 -4.44 -12.57 1.44
N PHE A 256 -5.40 -13.37 1.90
CA PHE A 256 -6.79 -12.96 2.14
C PHE A 256 -7.07 -12.94 3.64
N HIS A 257 -7.13 -11.72 4.21
CA HIS A 257 -7.31 -11.56 5.64
C HIS A 257 -8.77 -11.70 6.07
N ASN A 258 -9.01 -12.69 6.93
CA ASN A 258 -10.24 -12.81 7.71
C ASN A 258 -9.93 -13.52 9.04
N THR A 259 -9.15 -12.86 9.90
CA THR A 259 -8.70 -13.44 11.16
C THR A 259 -8.89 -12.49 12.34
N THR A 260 -9.19 -13.05 13.49
CA THR A 260 -9.21 -12.34 14.78
C THR A 260 -7.82 -12.24 15.44
N GLY A 261 -6.79 -12.78 14.79
CA GLY A 261 -5.43 -12.86 15.29
C GLY A 261 -4.95 -14.29 15.49
N PHE A 262 -3.83 -14.46 16.19
CA PHE A 262 -3.41 -15.78 16.64
C PHE A 262 -4.35 -16.31 17.73
N MET A 263 -4.55 -17.63 17.74
CA MET A 263 -5.35 -18.29 18.76
C MET A 263 -4.71 -18.10 20.14
N VAL A 264 -5.53 -17.76 21.11
CA VAL A 264 -5.12 -17.56 22.50
C VAL A 264 -5.66 -18.67 23.38
N GLY A 265 -5.02 -18.90 24.52
CA GLY A 265 -5.45 -19.88 25.53
C GLY A 265 -4.38 -20.91 25.84
N THR A 266 -4.54 -21.58 26.98
CA THR A 266 -3.55 -22.56 27.53
C THR A 266 -3.18 -23.63 26.51
N ASN A 267 -4.15 -24.16 25.77
CA ASN A 267 -3.90 -25.16 24.72
C ASN A 267 -3.03 -24.64 23.61
N ALA A 268 -3.32 -23.41 23.10
CA ALA A 268 -2.52 -22.78 22.04
C ALA A 268 -1.08 -22.54 22.50
N GLU A 269 -0.89 -22.04 23.73
CA GLU A 269 0.43 -21.81 24.32
C GLU A 269 1.22 -23.11 24.48
N GLN A 270 0.59 -24.15 25.01
CA GLN A 270 1.21 -25.47 25.19
C GLN A 270 1.56 -26.18 23.88
N ASN A 271 0.82 -25.85 22.80
CA ASN A 271 1.13 -26.27 21.42
C ASN A 271 2.09 -25.33 20.68
N GLY A 272 2.72 -24.41 21.39
CA GLY A 272 3.83 -23.60 20.88
C GLY A 272 3.41 -22.50 19.89
N ILE A 273 2.23 -21.88 20.07
CA ILE A 273 1.72 -20.82 19.18
C ILE A 273 2.73 -19.70 18.95
N ILE A 274 3.49 -19.30 19.98
CA ILE A 274 4.52 -18.27 19.88
C ILE A 274 5.58 -18.65 18.85
N LYS A 275 6.10 -19.88 18.91
CA LYS A 275 7.16 -20.34 18.00
C LYS A 275 6.63 -20.64 16.59
N HIS A 276 5.43 -21.22 16.48
CA HIS A 276 4.81 -21.46 15.18
C HIS A 276 4.41 -20.15 14.49
N GLY A 277 3.84 -19.20 15.25
CA GLY A 277 3.55 -17.86 14.75
C GLY A 277 4.80 -17.10 14.32
N SER A 278 5.89 -17.18 15.11
CA SER A 278 7.18 -16.58 14.75
C SER A 278 7.77 -17.16 13.47
N LYS A 279 7.63 -18.47 13.23
CA LYS A 279 8.07 -19.10 11.98
C LYS A 279 7.26 -18.58 10.78
N MET A 280 5.95 -18.42 10.94
CA MET A 280 5.10 -17.85 9.88
C MET A 280 5.49 -16.40 9.57
N LEU A 281 5.67 -15.57 10.60
CA LEU A 281 6.16 -14.19 10.44
C LEU A 281 7.52 -14.16 9.74
N GLN A 282 8.45 -15.04 10.14
CA GLN A 282 9.76 -15.14 9.49
C GLN A 282 9.65 -15.53 8.02
N ALA A 283 8.77 -16.48 7.68
CA ALA A 283 8.55 -16.88 6.30
C ALA A 283 7.97 -15.73 5.46
N VAL A 284 6.97 -15.02 5.97
CA VAL A 284 6.37 -13.85 5.29
C VAL A 284 7.39 -12.73 5.09
N ALA A 285 8.21 -12.45 6.11
CA ALA A 285 9.18 -11.35 6.06
C ALA A 285 10.33 -11.61 5.09
N ASN A 286 10.76 -12.87 4.94
CA ASN A 286 11.94 -13.22 4.18
C ASN A 286 11.65 -13.80 2.78
N THR A 287 10.40 -14.15 2.47
CA THR A 287 10.04 -14.59 1.11
C THR A 287 10.25 -13.45 0.11
N THR A 288 10.85 -13.78 -1.03
CA THR A 288 11.20 -12.84 -2.09
C THR A 288 10.17 -12.80 -3.22
N VAL A 289 9.32 -13.82 -3.32
CA VAL A 289 8.24 -13.83 -4.30
C VAL A 289 7.24 -12.70 -4.05
N PRO A 290 6.59 -12.16 -5.10
CA PRO A 290 5.59 -11.11 -4.94
C PRO A 290 4.48 -11.50 -3.96
N LYS A 291 4.20 -10.61 -3.01
CA LYS A 291 3.13 -10.75 -2.01
C LYS A 291 2.04 -9.72 -2.30
N LEU A 292 0.83 -10.18 -2.54
CA LEU A 292 -0.36 -9.35 -2.73
C LEU A 292 -1.36 -9.62 -1.62
N THR A 293 -1.86 -8.57 -0.98
CA THR A 293 -2.77 -8.70 0.16
C THR A 293 -4.12 -8.06 -0.12
N ILE A 294 -5.20 -8.78 0.19
CA ILE A 294 -6.56 -8.24 0.23
C ILE A 294 -7.14 -8.46 1.62
N VAL A 295 -7.52 -7.39 2.30
CA VAL A 295 -8.24 -7.47 3.57
C VAL A 295 -9.72 -7.61 3.26
N VAL A 296 -10.22 -8.83 3.27
CA VAL A 296 -11.60 -9.16 2.89
C VAL A 296 -12.58 -9.13 4.06
N GLY A 297 -12.06 -9.27 5.29
CA GLY A 297 -12.83 -9.28 6.53
C GLY A 297 -12.05 -8.71 7.69
N GLY A 298 -12.02 -9.40 8.82
CA GLY A 298 -11.25 -9.01 10.00
C GLY A 298 -9.73 -9.20 9.81
N SER A 299 -8.94 -8.27 10.35
CA SER A 299 -7.48 -8.37 10.36
C SER A 299 -6.94 -7.76 11.66
N TYR A 300 -6.72 -8.60 12.66
CA TYR A 300 -6.46 -8.13 14.01
C TYR A 300 -5.10 -8.59 14.55
N GLY A 301 -4.48 -7.70 15.34
CA GLY A 301 -3.27 -7.96 16.10
C GLY A 301 -2.11 -8.48 15.25
N ALA A 302 -1.30 -9.37 15.84
CA ALA A 302 -0.18 -10.00 15.11
C ALA A 302 -0.63 -10.95 13.99
N GLY A 303 -1.92 -11.33 13.91
CA GLY A 303 -2.48 -12.03 12.76
C GLY A 303 -2.42 -11.19 11.48
N ASN A 304 -2.62 -9.87 11.58
CA ASN A 304 -2.40 -8.96 10.46
C ASN A 304 -0.97 -9.05 9.93
N TYR A 305 0.01 -9.10 10.83
CA TYR A 305 1.42 -9.21 10.43
C TYR A 305 1.70 -10.57 9.77
N ALA A 306 1.27 -11.67 10.38
CA ALA A 306 1.48 -13.01 9.84
C ALA A 306 0.83 -13.24 8.47
N MET A 307 -0.23 -12.50 8.18
CA MET A 307 -0.93 -12.52 6.89
C MET A 307 -0.41 -11.46 5.90
N CYS A 308 0.80 -10.95 6.09
CA CYS A 308 1.41 -9.93 5.23
C CYS A 308 0.62 -8.62 5.19
N GLY A 309 0.31 -8.07 6.37
CA GLY A 309 -0.21 -6.71 6.50
C GLY A 309 0.82 -5.66 6.06
N ARG A 310 0.43 -4.39 6.07
CA ARG A 310 1.21 -3.25 5.56
C ARG A 310 2.68 -3.24 6.02
N GLY A 311 2.95 -3.57 7.29
CA GLY A 311 4.29 -3.55 7.87
C GLY A 311 5.19 -4.72 7.47
N LEU A 312 4.69 -5.70 6.69
CA LEU A 312 5.45 -6.84 6.16
C LEU A 312 5.72 -6.69 4.65
N ASP A 313 5.64 -5.47 4.15
CA ASP A 313 6.03 -5.07 2.80
C ASP A 313 5.37 -5.89 1.67
N PRO A 314 4.02 -5.97 1.64
CA PRO A 314 3.35 -6.49 0.45
C PRO A 314 3.66 -5.57 -0.74
N ARG A 315 3.83 -6.16 -1.95
CA ARG A 315 3.94 -5.40 -3.20
C ARG A 315 2.76 -4.43 -3.34
N PHE A 316 1.55 -4.96 -3.08
CA PHE A 316 0.30 -4.20 -3.01
C PHE A 316 -0.60 -4.76 -1.93
N ILE A 317 -1.35 -3.88 -1.28
CA ILE A 317 -2.35 -4.23 -0.28
C ILE A 317 -3.61 -3.40 -0.49
N PHE A 318 -4.74 -4.06 -0.62
CA PHE A 318 -6.05 -3.43 -0.75
C PHE A 318 -7.01 -3.97 0.31
N ALA A 319 -8.09 -3.22 0.54
CA ALA A 319 -9.10 -3.64 1.48
C ALA A 319 -10.50 -3.54 0.86
N TRP A 320 -11.39 -4.45 1.28
CA TRP A 320 -12.81 -4.33 0.96
C TRP A 320 -13.50 -3.34 1.91
N PRO A 321 -14.57 -2.66 1.48
CA PRO A 321 -15.21 -1.61 2.29
C PRO A 321 -15.76 -2.10 3.64
N ASN A 322 -16.12 -3.39 3.76
CA ASN A 322 -16.60 -4.03 4.98
C ASN A 322 -15.49 -4.49 5.93
N SER A 323 -14.22 -4.44 5.52
CA SER A 323 -13.09 -4.94 6.29
C SER A 323 -12.84 -4.14 7.56
N ARG A 324 -12.16 -4.79 8.52
CA ARG A 324 -11.78 -4.21 9.81
C ARG A 324 -10.33 -4.52 10.11
N THR A 325 -9.56 -3.50 10.47
CA THR A 325 -8.14 -3.65 10.86
C THR A 325 -7.89 -2.92 12.16
N ALA A 326 -7.41 -3.63 13.18
CA ALA A 326 -7.06 -3.05 14.48
C ALA A 326 -6.14 -3.99 15.28
N VAL A 327 -5.61 -3.48 16.41
CA VAL A 327 -4.81 -4.30 17.34
C VAL A 327 -5.68 -5.43 17.94
N MET A 328 -6.94 -5.15 18.25
CA MET A 328 -7.94 -6.15 18.72
C MET A 328 -9.35 -5.61 18.47
N GLY A 329 -10.34 -6.50 18.50
CA GLY A 329 -11.75 -6.12 18.39
C GLY A 329 -12.20 -5.24 19.56
N GLY A 330 -13.06 -4.24 19.32
CA GLY A 330 -13.48 -3.26 20.32
C GLY A 330 -14.10 -3.90 21.56
N ALA A 331 -15.02 -4.84 21.38
CA ALA A 331 -15.66 -5.53 22.50
C ALA A 331 -14.65 -6.32 23.37
N GLN A 332 -13.64 -6.94 22.76
CA GLN A 332 -12.58 -7.64 23.49
C GLN A 332 -11.72 -6.68 24.30
N ALA A 333 -11.33 -5.56 23.69
CA ALA A 333 -10.52 -4.53 24.35
C ALA A 333 -11.26 -3.88 25.52
N GLY A 334 -12.56 -3.58 25.35
CA GLY A 334 -13.39 -3.06 26.42
C GLY A 334 -13.42 -3.98 27.64
N LYS A 335 -13.63 -5.30 27.40
CA LYS A 335 -13.60 -6.31 28.49
C LYS A 335 -12.23 -6.41 29.15
N VAL A 336 -11.13 -6.40 28.40
CA VAL A 336 -9.78 -6.42 28.98
C VAL A 336 -9.55 -5.20 29.87
N LEU A 337 -9.92 -4.02 29.42
CA LEU A 337 -9.72 -2.81 30.22
C LEU A 337 -10.61 -2.77 31.47
N ARG A 338 -11.83 -3.31 31.40
CA ARG A 338 -12.69 -3.52 32.55
C ARG A 338 -12.01 -4.42 33.60
N ILE A 339 -11.55 -5.63 33.21
CA ILE A 339 -10.88 -6.57 34.11
C ILE A 339 -9.64 -5.94 34.76
N VAL A 340 -8.79 -5.28 33.97
CA VAL A 340 -7.58 -4.59 34.48
C VAL A 340 -7.94 -3.50 35.49
N THR A 341 -9.04 -2.79 35.26
CA THR A 341 -9.52 -1.73 36.17
C THR A 341 -10.09 -2.32 37.47
N GLU A 342 -10.87 -3.40 37.39
CA GLU A 342 -11.36 -4.17 38.56
C GLU A 342 -10.20 -4.67 39.40
N ASP A 343 -9.22 -5.35 38.81
CA ASP A 343 -8.04 -5.87 39.50
C ASP A 343 -7.22 -4.76 40.17
N LYS A 344 -7.09 -3.60 39.51
CA LYS A 344 -6.42 -2.43 40.11
C LYS A 344 -7.12 -1.94 41.36
N HIS A 345 -8.45 -1.85 41.37
CA HIS A 345 -9.23 -1.44 42.53
C HIS A 345 -9.13 -2.46 43.64
N ALA A 346 -9.24 -3.76 43.32
CA ALA A 346 -9.09 -4.86 44.28
C ALA A 346 -7.73 -4.82 45.00
N ARG A 347 -6.63 -4.59 44.26
CA ARG A 347 -5.28 -4.42 44.84
C ARG A 347 -5.16 -3.23 45.79
N MET A 348 -6.00 -2.20 45.62
CA MET A 348 -6.06 -1.04 46.51
C MET A 348 -7.06 -1.24 47.67
N GLY A 349 -7.65 -2.42 47.83
CA GLY A 349 -8.67 -2.71 48.85
C GLY A 349 -9.97 -1.98 48.63
N LYS A 350 -10.30 -1.60 47.40
CA LYS A 350 -11.51 -0.88 46.99
C LYS A 350 -12.32 -1.69 45.99
N GLU A 351 -13.63 -1.55 46.02
CA GLU A 351 -14.50 -2.02 44.94
C GLU A 351 -14.62 -0.95 43.86
N ALA A 352 -14.57 -1.39 42.59
CA ALA A 352 -14.78 -0.50 41.47
C ALA A 352 -16.31 -0.27 41.27
N ASP A 353 -16.71 0.96 40.96
CA ASP A 353 -18.11 1.27 40.63
C ASP A 353 -18.50 0.56 39.31
N PRO A 354 -19.52 -0.33 39.33
CA PRO A 354 -19.98 -1.03 38.14
C PRO A 354 -20.34 -0.12 36.97
N LYS A 355 -20.96 1.06 37.25
CA LYS A 355 -21.32 2.03 36.21
C LYS A 355 -20.08 2.62 35.53
N MET A 356 -19.04 2.91 36.31
CA MET A 356 -17.77 3.40 35.77
C MET A 356 -17.13 2.32 34.87
N LEU A 357 -17.17 1.07 35.30
CA LEU A 357 -16.64 -0.04 34.51
C LEU A 357 -17.39 -0.24 33.20
N ASP A 358 -18.71 -0.17 33.22
CA ASP A 358 -19.55 -0.27 32.02
C ASP A 358 -19.23 0.89 31.04
N MET A 359 -19.07 2.11 31.55
CA MET A 359 -18.69 3.26 30.72
C MET A 359 -17.29 3.09 30.09
N ILE A 360 -16.32 2.58 30.84
CA ILE A 360 -14.97 2.33 30.32
C ILE A 360 -15.00 1.26 29.23
N GLU A 361 -15.72 0.15 29.48
CA GLU A 361 -15.88 -0.95 28.53
C GLU A 361 -16.50 -0.44 27.22
N GLN A 362 -17.63 0.27 27.32
CA GLN A 362 -18.35 0.79 26.16
C GLN A 362 -17.54 1.83 25.39
N ALA A 363 -16.95 2.83 26.07
CA ALA A 363 -16.18 3.89 25.43
C ALA A 363 -14.94 3.32 24.72
N THR A 364 -14.29 2.30 25.31
CA THR A 364 -13.14 1.62 24.69
C THR A 364 -13.57 0.85 23.45
N ALA A 365 -14.67 0.10 23.54
CA ALA A 365 -15.20 -0.65 22.41
C ALA A 365 -15.55 0.27 21.23
N GLU A 366 -16.31 1.33 21.48
CA GLU A 366 -16.70 2.31 20.45
C GLU A 366 -15.49 2.99 19.79
N LYS A 367 -14.49 3.39 20.59
CA LYS A 367 -13.29 4.03 20.10
C LYS A 367 -12.53 3.12 19.13
N LEU A 368 -12.34 1.84 19.49
CA LEU A 368 -11.62 0.88 18.66
C LEU A 368 -12.43 0.47 17.44
N ASP A 369 -13.74 0.29 17.56
CA ASP A 369 -14.60 -0.06 16.44
C ASP A 369 -14.62 1.06 15.39
N LYS A 370 -14.70 2.33 15.80
CA LYS A 370 -14.57 3.49 14.90
C LYS A 370 -13.19 3.52 14.22
N GLY A 371 -12.13 3.20 14.97
CA GLY A 371 -10.75 3.19 14.48
C GLY A 371 -10.37 1.97 13.63
N SER A 372 -11.26 0.98 13.50
CA SER A 372 -10.99 -0.26 12.77
C SER A 372 -11.54 -0.29 11.34
N THR A 373 -12.39 0.67 10.96
CA THR A 373 -13.08 0.64 9.66
C THR A 373 -12.10 0.74 8.49
N ALA A 374 -12.46 0.16 7.34
CA ALA A 374 -11.69 0.26 6.11
C ALA A 374 -11.39 1.72 5.72
N LEU A 375 -12.39 2.62 5.83
CA LEU A 375 -12.21 4.06 5.58
C LEU A 375 -11.21 4.71 6.54
N TYR A 376 -11.21 4.29 7.81
CA TYR A 376 -10.25 4.79 8.79
C TYR A 376 -8.82 4.33 8.48
N GLY A 377 -8.67 3.07 8.07
CA GLY A 377 -7.39 2.48 7.69
C GLY A 377 -6.81 3.10 6.43
N THR A 378 -7.61 3.19 5.36
CA THR A 378 -7.16 3.76 4.07
C THR A 378 -6.79 5.25 4.20
N ALA A 379 -7.52 6.00 5.05
CA ALA A 379 -7.17 7.39 5.36
C ALA A 379 -5.82 7.52 6.10
N ARG A 380 -5.27 6.44 6.63
CA ARG A 380 -3.96 6.33 7.30
C ARG A 380 -2.94 5.54 6.49
N LEU A 381 -3.25 5.25 5.24
CA LEU A 381 -2.35 4.50 4.34
C LEU A 381 -1.98 3.10 4.86
N TRP A 382 -2.90 2.46 5.61
CA TRP A 382 -2.73 1.06 6.02
C TRP A 382 -2.91 0.09 4.87
N ASP A 383 -3.48 0.59 3.76
CA ASP A 383 -3.59 -0.07 2.47
C ASP A 383 -3.26 0.92 1.33
N ASP A 384 -3.24 0.42 0.11
CA ASP A 384 -3.02 1.21 -1.11
C ASP A 384 -4.36 1.71 -1.70
N GLY A 385 -5.49 1.30 -1.12
CA GLY A 385 -6.84 1.74 -1.49
C GLY A 385 -7.92 0.71 -1.18
N LEU A 386 -9.16 1.17 -1.29
CA LEU A 386 -10.34 0.30 -1.20
C LEU A 386 -10.73 -0.15 -2.60
N ILE A 387 -11.11 -1.43 -2.72
CA ILE A 387 -11.63 -2.00 -3.97
C ILE A 387 -13.02 -2.56 -3.78
N ASP A 388 -13.83 -2.48 -4.82
CA ASP A 388 -15.10 -3.23 -4.87
C ASP A 388 -14.78 -4.73 -4.84
N PRO A 389 -15.44 -5.53 -3.99
CA PRO A 389 -15.24 -6.98 -3.97
C PRO A 389 -15.32 -7.64 -5.34
N ARG A 390 -16.19 -7.16 -6.22
CA ARG A 390 -16.40 -7.68 -7.59
C ARG A 390 -15.19 -7.46 -8.49
N ASP A 391 -14.38 -6.43 -8.24
CA ASP A 391 -13.18 -6.15 -9.01
C ASP A 391 -11.97 -6.96 -8.55
N THR A 392 -12.07 -7.77 -7.49
CA THR A 392 -10.92 -8.46 -6.87
C THR A 392 -10.12 -9.28 -7.88
N ARG A 393 -10.79 -10.10 -8.72
CA ARG A 393 -10.11 -10.90 -9.75
C ARG A 393 -9.37 -10.02 -10.77
N LYS A 394 -10.01 -8.97 -11.26
CA LYS A 394 -9.43 -8.03 -12.22
C LYS A 394 -8.23 -7.28 -11.65
N VAL A 395 -8.35 -6.79 -10.41
CA VAL A 395 -7.27 -6.10 -9.71
C VAL A 395 -6.09 -7.05 -9.51
N LEU A 396 -6.31 -8.25 -8.97
CA LEU A 396 -5.26 -9.24 -8.75
C LEU A 396 -4.56 -9.64 -10.04
N ALA A 397 -5.29 -9.87 -11.14
CA ALA A 397 -4.70 -10.17 -12.44
C ALA A 397 -3.76 -9.06 -12.92
N PHE A 398 -4.21 -7.81 -12.81
CA PHE A 398 -3.41 -6.64 -13.18
C PHE A 398 -2.15 -6.49 -12.31
N LEU A 399 -2.27 -6.72 -11.00
CA LEU A 399 -1.13 -6.65 -10.08
C LEU A 399 -0.13 -7.77 -10.30
N LEU A 400 -0.58 -8.98 -10.60
CA LEU A 400 0.28 -10.10 -10.96
C LEU A 400 1.04 -9.80 -12.26
N ASP A 401 0.38 -9.20 -13.27
CA ASP A 401 1.06 -8.74 -14.50
C ASP A 401 2.20 -7.77 -14.17
N ILE A 402 1.93 -6.75 -13.34
CA ILE A 402 2.96 -5.77 -12.92
C ILE A 402 4.14 -6.48 -12.25
N CYS A 403 3.87 -7.40 -11.32
CA CYS A 403 4.92 -8.14 -10.63
C CYS A 403 5.77 -8.97 -11.60
N HIS A 404 5.12 -9.75 -12.48
CA HIS A 404 5.81 -10.58 -13.46
C HIS A 404 6.58 -9.75 -14.51
N GLU A 405 6.07 -8.58 -14.89
CA GLU A 405 6.80 -7.65 -15.76
C GLU A 405 8.04 -7.10 -15.04
N SER A 406 7.90 -6.73 -13.77
CA SER A 406 9.03 -6.27 -12.96
C SER A 406 10.14 -7.32 -12.88
N ASP A 407 9.80 -8.59 -12.68
CA ASP A 407 10.78 -9.68 -12.59
C ASP A 407 11.55 -9.87 -13.91
N ARG A 408 10.87 -9.69 -15.04
CA ARG A 408 11.47 -9.82 -16.39
C ARG A 408 12.21 -8.58 -16.87
N ARG A 409 11.93 -7.40 -16.30
CA ARG A 409 12.51 -6.13 -16.73
C ARG A 409 13.93 -5.99 -16.24
N GLN A 410 14.85 -5.72 -17.18
CA GLN A 410 16.21 -5.34 -16.87
C GLN A 410 16.35 -3.81 -16.93
N LEU A 411 16.76 -3.23 -15.82
CA LEU A 411 17.08 -1.80 -15.75
C LEU A 411 18.48 -1.52 -16.28
N ARG A 412 18.70 -0.29 -16.73
CA ARG A 412 20.02 0.23 -17.12
C ARG A 412 20.45 1.31 -16.11
N PRO A 413 20.99 0.91 -14.95
CA PRO A 413 21.36 1.87 -13.92
C PRO A 413 22.55 2.73 -14.37
N SER A 414 22.62 3.96 -13.87
CA SER A 414 23.77 4.84 -13.96
C SER A 414 24.27 5.17 -12.55
N THR A 415 25.50 5.70 -12.44
CA THR A 415 26.09 6.00 -11.12
C THR A 415 25.37 7.16 -10.42
N PHE A 416 24.92 8.20 -11.18
CA PHE A 416 24.43 9.45 -10.63
C PHE A 416 22.99 9.82 -11.05
N GLY A 417 22.38 9.05 -11.92
CA GLY A 417 21.14 9.45 -12.60
C GLY A 417 21.39 10.37 -13.78
N VAL A 418 20.31 10.91 -14.34
CA VAL A 418 20.36 11.85 -15.45
C VAL A 418 20.85 13.21 -14.94
N ALA A 419 21.87 13.79 -15.58
CA ALA A 419 22.32 15.14 -15.28
C ALA A 419 21.26 16.14 -15.76
N ARG A 420 20.99 17.12 -14.92
CA ARG A 420 20.01 18.19 -15.20
C ARG A 420 20.76 19.50 -15.36
N MET A 421 20.27 20.34 -16.27
CA MET A 421 20.83 21.68 -16.48
C MET A 421 20.42 22.64 -15.38
#